data_9f142bdaa23e87b1313283ca8f04351e
#
_entry.id   9f142bdaa23e87b1313283ca8f04351e
#
_cell.length_a   1.000
_cell.length_b   1.000
_cell.length_c   1.000
_cell.angle_alpha   90.00
_cell.angle_beta   90.00
_cell.angle_gamma   90.00
#
_symmetry.space_group_name_H-M   'P 1'
#
loop_
_entity.id
_entity.type
_entity.pdbx_description
1 polymer ?
#
loop_
_entity_poly.entity_id
_entity_poly.type
_entity_poly.pdbx_seq_one_letter_code
_entity_poly.pdbx_strand_id
1 'polypeptide(L)'
;MANTHNSHIDPMWDDKPIDVSQEVNFIWSIANKLRGPYQSDKYKDVIIPMTILRRFECALAPTKNKVVEQYKKNPNYPEKAMQRLSGYQFYNTSRFDLAELCNDSEHLAANLTAYIEGFSANVQGIIRNLEFDRQIEKMDKHNRLYSVVKAFSELDLDTKTIDGMKMGYIFEELIRKFSENADAGDHYTGRDIIKAMVSVLPSDGCDDVLQPGREITI
;
A
#
# COMPACT_ATOMS: atom_id res chain seq x y z
N MET A 1 49.07 3.59 12.86
CA MET A 1 48.07 2.65 13.37
C MET A 1 46.76 3.08 12.74
N ALA A 2 46.30 2.34 11.74
CA ALA A 2 45.12 2.68 10.95
C ALA A 2 43.86 2.34 11.77
N ASN A 3 42.98 3.32 11.89
CA ASN A 3 41.67 3.22 12.54
C ASN A 3 40.80 2.22 11.80
N THR A 4 40.61 1.04 12.38
CA THR A 4 39.65 0.00 11.94
C THR A 4 38.27 0.24 12.56
N HIS A 5 37.77 1.47 12.50
CA HIS A 5 36.39 1.76 12.86
C HIS A 5 35.62 2.07 11.59
N ASN A 6 34.90 1.09 11.06
CA ASN A 6 33.69 1.31 10.23
C ASN A 6 33.23 0.09 9.43
N SER A 7 33.44 -1.16 9.89
CA SER A 7 33.01 -2.31 9.07
C SER A 7 31.60 -2.84 9.36
N HIS A 8 30.89 -2.33 10.35
CA HIS A 8 29.56 -2.86 10.73
C HIS A 8 28.36 -2.03 10.32
N ILE A 9 28.53 -0.75 9.97
CA ILE A 9 27.43 0.12 9.57
C ILE A 9 27.28 0.20 8.05
N ASP A 10 28.38 0.11 7.29
CA ASP A 10 28.40 0.23 5.85
C ASP A 10 27.48 -0.77 5.08
N PRO A 11 27.40 -2.07 5.44
CA PRO A 11 26.51 -2.99 4.71
C PRO A 11 25.03 -2.73 4.95
N MET A 12 24.66 -2.11 6.09
CA MET A 12 23.25 -1.83 6.44
C MET A 12 22.72 -0.59 5.74
N TRP A 13 23.61 0.29 5.27
CA TRP A 13 23.27 1.57 4.65
C TRP A 13 23.62 1.64 3.15
N ASP A 14 24.25 0.61 2.59
CA ASP A 14 24.54 0.48 1.16
C ASP A 14 23.28 0.08 0.37
N ASP A 15 22.17 0.74 0.70
CA ASP A 15 20.93 0.64 -0.05
C ASP A 15 21.17 1.29 -1.42
N LYS A 16 21.42 0.46 -2.43
CA LYS A 16 21.30 0.92 -3.81
C LYS A 16 19.89 1.51 -3.97
N PRO A 17 19.76 2.73 -4.50
CA PRO A 17 18.45 3.32 -4.69
C PRO A 17 17.59 2.38 -5.55
N ILE A 18 16.49 1.89 -4.98
CA ILE A 18 15.55 1.05 -5.71
C ILE A 18 14.79 1.97 -6.66
N ASP A 19 14.91 1.74 -7.95
CA ASP A 19 14.16 2.49 -8.95
C ASP A 19 12.69 2.04 -8.94
N VAL A 20 11.81 2.97 -8.61
CA VAL A 20 10.35 2.81 -8.58
C VAL A 20 9.66 3.75 -9.57
N SER A 21 10.43 4.35 -10.46
CA SER A 21 9.93 5.41 -11.36
C SER A 21 8.80 4.91 -12.27
N GLN A 22 8.87 3.67 -12.72
CA GLN A 22 7.84 3.10 -13.60
C GLN A 22 6.50 2.97 -12.89
N GLU A 23 6.50 2.35 -11.71
CA GLU A 23 5.30 2.13 -10.91
C GLU A 23 4.70 3.46 -10.44
N VAL A 24 5.52 4.36 -9.94
CA VAL A 24 5.10 5.69 -9.48
C VAL A 24 4.53 6.53 -10.63
N ASN A 25 5.19 6.54 -11.78
CA ASN A 25 4.68 7.29 -12.95
C ASN A 25 3.38 6.70 -13.47
N PHE A 26 3.23 5.38 -13.47
CA PHE A 26 1.97 4.74 -13.84
C PHE A 26 0.85 5.12 -12.86
N ILE A 27 1.06 5.00 -11.56
CA ILE A 27 0.09 5.40 -10.53
C ILE A 27 -0.23 6.89 -10.65
N TRP A 28 0.79 7.73 -10.89
CA TRP A 28 0.58 9.17 -11.11
C TRP A 28 -0.25 9.47 -12.36
N SER A 29 -0.09 8.68 -13.42
CA SER A 29 -0.93 8.78 -14.62
C SER A 29 -2.40 8.54 -14.32
N ILE A 30 -2.69 7.63 -13.36
CA ILE A 30 -4.05 7.39 -12.89
C ILE A 30 -4.60 8.60 -12.13
N ALA A 31 -3.78 9.26 -11.32
CA ALA A 31 -4.16 10.48 -10.61
C ALA A 31 -4.68 11.58 -11.57
N ASN A 32 -4.13 11.66 -12.78
CA ASN A 32 -4.63 12.59 -13.80
C ASN A 32 -6.08 12.34 -14.24
N LYS A 33 -6.59 11.10 -14.07
CA LYS A 33 -7.99 10.78 -14.35
C LYS A 33 -8.96 11.43 -13.35
N LEU A 34 -8.45 11.88 -12.20
CA LEU A 34 -9.22 12.57 -11.15
C LEU A 34 -9.35 14.09 -11.42
N ARG A 35 -8.61 14.61 -12.40
CA ARG A 35 -8.62 16.03 -12.72
C ARG A 35 -10.03 16.52 -13.04
N GLY A 36 -10.38 17.69 -12.53
CA GLY A 36 -11.68 18.34 -12.63
C GLY A 36 -12.45 18.20 -11.31
N PRO A 37 -12.97 17.03 -10.94
CA PRO A 37 -13.66 16.86 -9.67
C PRO A 37 -12.77 16.97 -8.43
N TYR A 38 -11.47 16.72 -8.59
CA TYR A 38 -10.49 16.76 -7.51
C TYR A 38 -9.43 17.82 -7.74
N GLN A 39 -9.04 18.50 -6.69
CA GLN A 39 -7.82 19.30 -6.63
C GLN A 39 -6.62 18.35 -6.45
N SER A 40 -5.44 18.79 -6.84
CA SER A 40 -4.23 17.93 -6.87
C SER A 40 -3.82 17.41 -5.48
N ASP A 41 -4.02 18.21 -4.43
CA ASP A 41 -3.77 17.85 -3.04
C ASP A 41 -4.69 16.73 -2.53
N LYS A 42 -5.85 16.54 -3.19
CA LYS A 42 -6.86 15.51 -2.86
C LYS A 42 -6.72 14.21 -3.64
N TYR A 43 -5.78 14.13 -4.58
CA TYR A 43 -5.54 12.87 -5.31
C TYR A 43 -5.11 11.73 -4.38
N LYS A 44 -4.37 12.04 -3.32
CA LYS A 44 -3.93 11.08 -2.30
C LYS A 44 -5.09 10.32 -1.68
N ASP A 45 -6.24 10.97 -1.47
CA ASP A 45 -7.42 10.40 -0.82
C ASP A 45 -8.06 9.27 -1.65
N VAL A 46 -7.73 9.17 -2.94
CA VAL A 46 -8.13 8.09 -3.85
C VAL A 46 -6.97 7.14 -4.15
N ILE A 47 -5.82 7.69 -4.49
CA ILE A 47 -4.69 6.90 -5.00
C ILE A 47 -4.09 6.00 -3.93
N ILE A 48 -3.96 6.48 -2.69
CA ILE A 48 -3.38 5.68 -1.59
C ILE A 48 -4.29 4.48 -1.26
N PRO A 49 -5.60 4.64 -0.99
CA PRO A 49 -6.47 3.48 -0.74
C PRO A 49 -6.51 2.49 -1.90
N MET A 50 -6.59 2.97 -3.14
CA MET A 50 -6.60 2.09 -4.31
C MET A 50 -5.29 1.33 -4.49
N THR A 51 -4.14 1.95 -4.21
CA THR A 51 -2.84 1.28 -4.24
C THR A 51 -2.76 0.18 -3.17
N ILE A 52 -3.27 0.44 -1.96
CA ILE A 52 -3.37 -0.55 -0.87
C ILE A 52 -4.26 -1.72 -1.28
N LEU A 53 -5.47 -1.45 -1.78
CA LEU A 53 -6.40 -2.47 -2.23
C LEU A 53 -5.81 -3.34 -3.33
N ARG A 54 -5.16 -2.73 -4.34
CA ARG A 54 -4.51 -3.47 -5.40
C ARG A 54 -3.36 -4.34 -4.91
N ARG A 55 -2.54 -3.81 -4.00
CA ARG A 55 -1.46 -4.61 -3.38
C ARG A 55 -1.99 -5.82 -2.62
N PHE A 56 -3.05 -5.64 -1.83
CA PHE A 56 -3.69 -6.74 -1.10
C PHE A 56 -4.32 -7.76 -2.06
N GLU A 57 -4.97 -7.31 -3.13
CA GLU A 57 -5.51 -8.19 -4.14
C GLU A 57 -4.42 -9.07 -4.79
N CYS A 58 -3.33 -8.46 -5.24
CA CYS A 58 -2.20 -9.18 -5.83
C CYS A 58 -1.61 -10.20 -4.83
N ALA A 59 -1.43 -9.82 -3.57
CA ALA A 59 -0.92 -10.72 -2.55
C ALA A 59 -1.84 -11.92 -2.30
N LEU A 60 -3.15 -11.71 -2.31
CA LEU A 60 -4.15 -12.77 -2.06
C LEU A 60 -4.47 -13.61 -3.30
N ALA A 61 -4.11 -13.17 -4.50
CA ALA A 61 -4.48 -13.85 -5.76
C ALA A 61 -4.21 -15.37 -5.77
N PRO A 62 -3.05 -15.87 -5.27
CA PRO A 62 -2.78 -17.31 -5.28
C PRO A 62 -3.70 -18.16 -4.39
N THR A 63 -4.30 -17.56 -3.36
CA THR A 63 -5.10 -18.28 -2.35
C THR A 63 -6.57 -17.86 -2.35
N LYS A 64 -6.94 -16.85 -3.13
CA LYS A 64 -8.28 -16.25 -3.16
C LYS A 64 -9.39 -17.31 -3.31
N ASN A 65 -9.30 -18.18 -4.31
CA ASN A 65 -10.32 -19.17 -4.57
C ASN A 65 -10.56 -20.11 -3.37
N LYS A 66 -9.49 -20.53 -2.68
CA LYS A 66 -9.58 -21.38 -1.48
C LYS A 66 -10.31 -20.67 -0.34
N VAL A 67 -10.03 -19.37 -0.15
CA VAL A 67 -10.68 -18.56 0.87
C VAL A 67 -12.17 -18.37 0.56
N VAL A 68 -12.51 -18.03 -0.69
CA VAL A 68 -13.91 -17.84 -1.13
C VAL A 68 -14.72 -19.13 -1.03
N GLU A 69 -14.15 -20.26 -1.45
CA GLU A 69 -14.82 -21.58 -1.32
C GLU A 69 -15.03 -21.97 0.13
N GLN A 70 -14.05 -21.75 0.99
CA GLN A 70 -14.20 -22.03 2.42
C GLN A 70 -15.27 -21.14 3.06
N TYR A 71 -15.32 -19.88 2.73
CA TYR A 71 -16.34 -18.95 3.21
C TYR A 71 -17.75 -19.38 2.74
N LYS A 72 -17.90 -19.79 1.49
CA LYS A 72 -19.18 -20.32 0.99
C LYS A 72 -19.65 -21.56 1.73
N LYS A 73 -18.72 -22.45 2.11
CA LYS A 73 -19.04 -23.67 2.88
C LYS A 73 -19.41 -23.35 4.33
N ASN A 74 -18.73 -22.43 4.95
CA ASN A 74 -18.94 -22.03 6.33
C ASN A 74 -18.61 -20.53 6.53
N PRO A 75 -19.61 -19.64 6.45
CA PRO A 75 -19.41 -18.20 6.70
C PRO A 75 -18.87 -17.86 8.10
N ASN A 76 -19.10 -18.73 9.07
CA ASN A 76 -18.61 -18.55 10.45
C ASN A 76 -17.27 -19.25 10.71
N TYR A 77 -16.48 -19.52 9.63
CA TYR A 77 -15.18 -20.15 9.79
C TYR A 77 -14.24 -19.23 10.59
N PRO A 78 -13.47 -19.77 11.56
CA PRO A 78 -12.67 -18.93 12.45
C PRO A 78 -11.66 -18.04 11.70
N GLU A 79 -11.57 -16.77 12.10
CA GLU A 79 -10.72 -15.78 11.46
C GLU A 79 -9.26 -16.23 11.34
N LYS A 80 -8.66 -16.75 12.43
CA LYS A 80 -7.30 -17.29 12.43
C LYS A 80 -7.10 -18.43 11.43
N ALA A 81 -8.13 -19.20 11.17
CA ALA A 81 -8.09 -20.29 10.19
C ALA A 81 -8.19 -19.75 8.76
N MET A 82 -8.99 -18.68 8.54
CA MET A 82 -9.03 -17.96 7.27
C MET A 82 -7.69 -17.29 6.95
N GLN A 83 -7.04 -16.69 7.94
CA GLN A 83 -5.70 -16.10 7.81
C GLN A 83 -4.65 -17.15 7.44
N ARG A 84 -4.70 -18.34 8.05
CA ARG A 84 -3.81 -19.45 7.65
C ARG A 84 -4.07 -19.91 6.21
N LEU A 85 -5.34 -19.93 5.81
CA LEU A 85 -5.72 -20.33 4.45
C LEU A 85 -5.27 -19.32 3.40
N SER A 86 -5.33 -18.03 3.71
CA SER A 86 -4.83 -16.95 2.85
C SER A 86 -3.30 -16.88 2.81
N GLY A 87 -2.62 -17.34 3.87
CA GLY A 87 -1.17 -17.18 4.04
C GLY A 87 -0.75 -15.81 4.57
N TYR A 88 -1.70 -14.95 4.95
CA TYR A 88 -1.49 -13.60 5.45
C TYR A 88 -2.33 -13.34 6.70
N GLN A 89 -2.05 -12.27 7.43
CA GLN A 89 -2.88 -11.81 8.56
C GLN A 89 -4.18 -11.12 8.10
N PHE A 90 -4.51 -11.23 6.84
CA PHE A 90 -5.72 -10.71 6.22
C PHE A 90 -6.19 -11.64 5.10
N TYR A 91 -7.45 -11.52 4.72
CA TYR A 91 -8.08 -12.28 3.64
C TYR A 91 -9.20 -11.47 3.01
N ASN A 92 -9.75 -11.95 1.89
CA ASN A 92 -10.94 -11.41 1.26
C ASN A 92 -11.89 -12.54 0.87
N THR A 93 -13.15 -12.45 1.31
CA THR A 93 -14.21 -13.43 1.03
C THR A 93 -15.04 -13.10 -0.20
N SER A 94 -14.85 -11.90 -0.77
CA SER A 94 -15.54 -11.49 -2.00
C SER A 94 -15.07 -12.32 -3.19
N ARG A 95 -16.02 -12.69 -4.06
CA ARG A 95 -15.71 -13.34 -5.34
C ARG A 95 -15.03 -12.38 -6.32
N PHE A 96 -15.29 -11.10 -6.21
CA PHE A 96 -14.79 -10.07 -7.12
C PHE A 96 -13.30 -9.82 -6.95
N ASP A 97 -12.66 -9.46 -8.05
CA ASP A 97 -11.42 -8.69 -8.11
C ASP A 97 -11.67 -7.37 -8.85
N LEU A 98 -10.67 -6.49 -8.90
CA LEU A 98 -10.84 -5.17 -9.54
C LEU A 98 -11.14 -5.27 -11.04
N ALA A 99 -10.65 -6.31 -11.70
CA ALA A 99 -10.93 -6.55 -13.13
C ALA A 99 -12.37 -7.02 -13.34
N GLU A 100 -12.85 -7.94 -12.51
CA GLU A 100 -14.22 -8.45 -12.56
C GLU A 100 -15.24 -7.37 -12.23
N LEU A 101 -14.91 -6.45 -11.30
CA LEU A 101 -15.77 -5.30 -10.99
C LEU A 101 -16.06 -4.44 -12.21
N CYS A 102 -15.09 -4.30 -13.10
CA CYS A 102 -15.26 -3.51 -14.33
C CYS A 102 -16.24 -4.11 -15.35
N ASN A 103 -16.64 -5.37 -15.18
CA ASN A 103 -17.60 -6.02 -16.09
C ASN A 103 -19.05 -5.55 -15.84
N ASP A 104 -19.32 -4.95 -14.70
CA ASP A 104 -20.63 -4.39 -14.32
C ASP A 104 -20.46 -2.93 -13.93
N SER A 105 -20.40 -2.07 -14.95
CA SER A 105 -20.16 -0.64 -14.74
C SER A 105 -21.34 0.10 -14.09
N GLU A 106 -22.57 -0.40 -14.26
CA GLU A 106 -23.77 0.20 -13.67
C GLU A 106 -23.79 0.07 -12.14
N HIS A 107 -23.30 -1.06 -11.62
CA HIS A 107 -23.29 -1.33 -10.18
C HIS A 107 -21.89 -1.24 -9.58
N LEU A 108 -20.93 -0.62 -10.29
CA LEU A 108 -19.53 -0.63 -9.91
C LEU A 108 -19.29 -0.08 -8.49
N ALA A 109 -19.94 1.01 -8.10
CA ALA A 109 -19.78 1.58 -6.77
C ALA A 109 -20.25 0.61 -5.67
N ALA A 110 -21.42 0.01 -5.84
CA ALA A 110 -21.96 -0.98 -4.90
C ALA A 110 -21.10 -2.25 -4.84
N ASN A 111 -20.65 -2.73 -6.01
CA ASN A 111 -19.80 -3.92 -6.11
C ASN A 111 -18.40 -3.68 -5.49
N LEU A 112 -17.82 -2.48 -5.66
CA LEU A 112 -16.55 -2.11 -5.04
C LEU A 112 -16.70 -2.02 -3.51
N THR A 113 -17.79 -1.45 -3.02
CA THR A 113 -18.08 -1.43 -1.58
C THR A 113 -18.21 -2.85 -1.02
N ALA A 114 -18.97 -3.72 -1.67
CA ALA A 114 -19.10 -5.13 -1.28
C ALA A 114 -17.76 -5.89 -1.36
N TYR A 115 -16.91 -5.55 -2.33
CA TYR A 115 -15.55 -6.09 -2.43
C TYR A 115 -14.69 -5.69 -1.23
N ILE A 116 -14.77 -4.42 -0.80
CA ILE A 116 -14.04 -3.92 0.38
C ILE A 116 -14.58 -4.56 1.67
N GLU A 117 -15.89 -4.71 1.79
CA GLU A 117 -16.53 -5.39 2.93
C GLU A 117 -16.18 -6.88 3.02
N GLY A 118 -15.75 -7.49 1.92
CA GLY A 118 -15.24 -8.85 1.89
C GLY A 118 -13.88 -9.03 2.55
N PHE A 119 -13.12 -7.97 2.80
CA PHE A 119 -11.85 -8.07 3.52
C PHE A 119 -12.05 -8.35 5.01
N SER A 120 -11.03 -8.92 5.65
CA SER A 120 -10.97 -9.09 7.10
C SER A 120 -11.03 -7.74 7.84
N ALA A 121 -11.51 -7.77 9.08
CA ALA A 121 -11.83 -6.57 9.87
C ALA A 121 -10.67 -5.57 10.01
N ASN A 122 -9.43 -6.06 10.09
CA ASN A 122 -8.23 -5.22 10.16
C ASN A 122 -8.05 -4.38 8.88
N VAL A 123 -8.24 -4.97 7.69
CA VAL A 123 -8.16 -4.23 6.42
C VAL A 123 -9.32 -3.27 6.27
N GLN A 124 -10.55 -3.70 6.59
CA GLN A 124 -11.70 -2.80 6.59
C GLN A 124 -11.47 -1.58 7.48
N GLY A 125 -10.86 -1.77 8.67
CA GLY A 125 -10.49 -0.70 9.58
C GLY A 125 -9.54 0.32 8.94
N ILE A 126 -8.51 -0.15 8.22
CA ILE A 126 -7.58 0.71 7.49
C ILE A 126 -8.31 1.54 6.43
N ILE A 127 -9.12 0.90 5.58
CA ILE A 127 -9.84 1.59 4.50
C ILE A 127 -10.87 2.58 5.05
N ARG A 128 -11.53 2.25 6.16
CA ARG A 128 -12.47 3.15 6.84
C ARG A 128 -11.78 4.40 7.40
N ASN A 129 -10.59 4.24 8.00
CA ASN A 129 -9.80 5.36 8.49
C ASN A 129 -9.34 6.30 7.38
N LEU A 130 -9.26 5.83 6.14
CA LEU A 130 -8.96 6.62 4.96
C LEU A 130 -10.21 7.32 4.37
N GLU A 131 -11.39 7.14 4.97
CA GLU A 131 -12.68 7.69 4.51
C GLU A 131 -12.95 7.40 3.02
N PHE A 132 -12.53 6.21 2.54
CA PHE A 132 -12.55 5.90 1.11
C PHE A 132 -13.96 5.76 0.54
N ASP A 133 -14.95 5.43 1.36
CA ASP A 133 -16.38 5.35 0.95
C ASP A 133 -16.85 6.67 0.32
N ARG A 134 -16.49 7.81 0.94
CA ARG A 134 -16.80 9.14 0.39
C ARG A 134 -16.14 9.38 -0.97
N GLN A 135 -14.97 8.81 -1.18
CA GLN A 135 -14.27 8.94 -2.45
C GLN A 135 -14.91 8.08 -3.55
N ILE A 136 -15.41 6.88 -3.20
CA ILE A 136 -16.17 6.03 -4.11
C ILE A 136 -17.40 6.77 -4.62
N GLU A 137 -18.22 7.30 -3.71
CA GLU A 137 -19.42 8.09 -4.06
C GLU A 137 -19.09 9.30 -4.93
N LYS A 138 -18.04 10.03 -4.58
CA LYS A 138 -17.60 11.21 -5.34
C LYS A 138 -17.12 10.84 -6.73
N MET A 139 -16.34 9.79 -6.87
CA MET A 139 -15.86 9.29 -8.18
C MET A 139 -17.01 8.81 -9.05
N ASP A 140 -17.96 8.10 -8.47
CA ASP A 140 -19.14 7.59 -9.18
C ASP A 140 -20.00 8.75 -9.71
N LYS A 141 -20.35 9.69 -8.86
CA LYS A 141 -21.11 10.90 -9.21
C LYS A 141 -20.48 11.69 -10.37
N HIS A 142 -19.17 11.67 -10.50
CA HIS A 142 -18.43 12.41 -11.53
C HIS A 142 -17.96 11.53 -12.69
N ASN A 143 -18.46 10.30 -12.81
CA ASN A 143 -18.10 9.34 -13.86
C ASN A 143 -16.57 9.08 -13.94
N ARG A 144 -15.89 9.01 -12.79
CA ARG A 144 -14.45 8.72 -12.69
C ARG A 144 -14.14 7.32 -12.17
N LEU A 145 -15.09 6.72 -11.46
CA LEU A 145 -14.89 5.46 -10.75
C LEU A 145 -14.41 4.34 -11.68
N TYR A 146 -15.10 4.12 -12.79
CA TYR A 146 -14.74 3.08 -13.75
C TYR A 146 -13.31 3.24 -14.28
N SER A 147 -12.96 4.46 -14.71
CA SER A 147 -11.65 4.72 -15.30
C SER A 147 -10.50 4.55 -14.29
N VAL A 148 -10.75 4.82 -13.02
CA VAL A 148 -9.78 4.63 -11.94
C VAL A 148 -9.65 3.15 -11.58
N VAL A 149 -10.76 2.47 -11.31
CA VAL A 149 -10.76 1.03 -10.97
C VAL A 149 -10.14 0.20 -12.10
N LYS A 150 -10.50 0.49 -13.35
CA LYS A 150 -9.93 -0.18 -14.54
C LYS A 150 -8.42 -0.01 -14.61
N ALA A 151 -7.92 1.21 -14.43
CA ALA A 151 -6.48 1.45 -14.47
C ALA A 151 -5.73 0.74 -13.33
N PHE A 152 -6.31 0.72 -12.11
CA PHE A 152 -5.71 -0.05 -11.01
C PHE A 152 -5.78 -1.55 -11.23
N SER A 153 -6.79 -2.08 -11.91
CA SER A 153 -6.86 -3.52 -12.24
C SER A 153 -5.72 -3.98 -13.15
N GLU A 154 -5.14 -3.08 -13.93
CA GLU A 154 -4.03 -3.34 -14.85
C GLU A 154 -2.65 -3.13 -14.21
N LEU A 155 -2.59 -2.49 -13.03
CA LEU A 155 -1.35 -2.26 -12.31
C LEU A 155 -0.84 -3.56 -11.67
N ASP A 156 0.38 -3.98 -12.02
CA ASP A 156 1.04 -5.11 -11.36
C ASP A 156 1.74 -4.66 -10.06
N LEU A 157 1.21 -5.13 -8.93
CA LEU A 157 1.81 -4.99 -7.61
C LEU A 157 1.99 -6.39 -6.95
N ASP A 158 2.33 -7.43 -7.76
CA ASP A 158 2.57 -8.77 -7.22
C ASP A 158 3.75 -8.76 -6.24
N THR A 159 3.62 -9.55 -5.18
CA THR A 159 4.65 -9.67 -4.13
C THR A 159 5.95 -10.31 -4.62
N LYS A 160 5.91 -11.00 -5.77
CA LYS A 160 7.09 -11.60 -6.39
C LYS A 160 7.91 -10.61 -7.21
N THR A 161 7.24 -9.63 -7.85
CA THR A 161 7.88 -8.59 -8.66
C THR A 161 8.22 -7.36 -7.85
N ILE A 162 7.38 -7.05 -6.87
CA ILE A 162 7.52 -5.90 -5.97
C ILE A 162 7.51 -6.42 -4.54
N ASP A 163 8.68 -6.54 -3.95
CA ASP A 163 8.83 -6.95 -2.56
C ASP A 163 8.35 -5.86 -1.57
N GLY A 164 8.42 -6.13 -0.27
CA GLY A 164 7.97 -5.20 0.75
C GLY A 164 8.79 -3.90 0.78
N MET A 165 10.09 -3.99 0.52
CA MET A 165 10.98 -2.83 0.50
C MET A 165 10.67 -1.94 -0.69
N LYS A 166 10.59 -2.50 -1.89
CA LYS A 166 10.21 -1.77 -3.12
C LYS A 166 8.83 -1.12 -2.97
N MET A 167 7.87 -1.82 -2.35
CA MET A 167 6.56 -1.25 -2.07
C MET A 167 6.64 -0.05 -1.12
N GLY A 168 7.50 -0.11 -0.10
CA GLY A 168 7.79 1.02 0.79
C GLY A 168 8.30 2.24 0.03
N TYR A 169 9.25 2.08 -0.89
CA TYR A 169 9.75 3.16 -1.75
C TYR A 169 8.65 3.74 -2.67
N ILE A 170 7.76 2.90 -3.20
CA ILE A 170 6.61 3.37 -3.99
C ILE A 170 5.71 4.29 -3.15
N PHE A 171 5.34 3.88 -1.93
CA PHE A 171 4.53 4.71 -1.06
C PHE A 171 5.23 6.01 -0.64
N GLU A 172 6.51 5.93 -0.30
CA GLU A 172 7.32 7.10 0.04
C GLU A 172 7.31 8.13 -1.10
N GLU A 173 7.55 7.67 -2.33
CA GLU A 173 7.60 8.53 -3.50
C GLU A 173 6.23 9.12 -3.87
N LEU A 174 5.15 8.35 -3.68
CA LEU A 174 3.79 8.85 -3.84
C LEU A 174 3.46 9.93 -2.81
N ILE A 175 3.78 9.72 -1.54
CA ILE A 175 3.57 10.70 -0.47
C ILE A 175 4.37 11.97 -0.77
N ARG A 176 5.63 11.84 -1.19
CA ARG A 176 6.46 12.98 -1.59
C ARG A 176 5.81 13.78 -2.72
N LYS A 177 5.38 13.12 -3.80
CA LYS A 177 4.71 13.78 -4.93
C LYS A 177 3.40 14.49 -4.54
N PHE A 178 2.64 13.91 -3.63
CA PHE A 178 1.42 14.56 -3.13
C PHE A 178 1.73 15.74 -2.20
N SER A 179 2.83 15.68 -1.46
CA SER A 179 3.26 16.75 -0.56
C SER A 179 3.88 17.93 -1.30
N GLU A 180 4.51 17.72 -2.45
CA GLU A 180 5.06 18.79 -3.31
C GLU A 180 4.01 19.79 -3.80
N ASN A 181 2.74 19.37 -3.85
CA ASN A 181 1.60 20.18 -4.26
C ASN A 181 0.78 20.75 -3.07
N ALA A 182 1.12 20.38 -1.85
CA ALA A 182 0.60 20.96 -0.62
C ALA A 182 1.61 21.99 -0.09
N ASP A 183 1.16 22.99 0.67
CA ASP A 183 2.06 23.97 1.28
C ASP A 183 3.22 23.25 1.98
N ALA A 184 4.41 23.47 1.42
CA ALA A 184 5.58 22.63 1.66
C ALA A 184 6.01 22.69 3.14
N GLY A 185 6.16 21.53 3.75
CA GLY A 185 6.99 21.36 4.92
C GLY A 185 6.43 20.58 6.10
N ASP A 186 5.12 20.41 6.22
CA ASP A 186 4.57 19.91 7.49
C ASP A 186 4.46 18.38 7.64
N HIS A 187 4.68 17.58 6.56
CA HIS A 187 4.25 16.17 6.61
C HIS A 187 5.24 15.12 6.12
N TYR A 188 6.42 15.49 5.63
CA TYR A 188 7.38 14.52 5.10
C TYR A 188 8.81 14.83 5.49
N THR A 189 9.44 13.91 6.23
CA THR A 189 10.87 13.92 6.48
C THR A 189 11.58 13.04 5.48
N GLY A 190 12.47 13.61 4.68
CA GLY A 190 13.23 12.87 3.67
C GLY A 190 14.06 11.73 4.30
N ARG A 191 14.12 10.61 3.61
CA ARG A 191 14.87 9.42 4.07
C ARG A 191 16.33 9.74 4.39
N ASP A 192 16.96 10.64 3.63
CA ASP A 192 18.35 11.05 3.87
C ASP A 192 18.52 11.76 5.21
N ILE A 193 17.52 12.56 5.62
CA ILE A 193 17.50 13.20 6.94
C ILE A 193 17.31 12.16 8.04
N ILE A 194 16.39 11.19 7.83
CA ILE A 194 16.17 10.08 8.76
C ILE A 194 17.47 9.27 8.91
N LYS A 195 18.11 8.93 7.79
CA LYS A 195 19.40 8.22 7.79
C LYS A 195 20.46 9.01 8.56
N ALA A 196 20.59 10.30 8.31
CA ALA A 196 21.51 11.17 9.05
C ALA A 196 21.21 11.20 10.55
N MET A 197 19.95 11.34 10.93
CA MET A 197 19.53 11.31 12.34
C MET A 197 19.86 9.97 13.00
N VAL A 198 19.54 8.85 12.35
CA VAL A 198 19.83 7.51 12.87
C VAL A 198 21.32 7.24 12.94
N SER A 199 22.12 7.73 11.99
CA SER A 199 23.59 7.55 12.02
C SER A 199 24.30 8.36 13.12
N VAL A 200 23.64 9.39 13.65
CA VAL A 200 24.16 10.20 14.78
C VAL A 200 23.75 9.60 16.13
N LEU A 201 22.64 8.85 16.19
CA LEU A 201 22.15 8.23 17.43
C LEU A 201 23.08 7.18 18.05
N PRO A 202 23.78 6.32 17.28
CA PRO A 202 24.79 5.42 17.83
C PRO A 202 26.10 6.18 18.05
N SER A 203 26.18 6.96 19.13
CA SER A 203 27.46 7.47 19.62
C SER A 203 28.27 6.33 20.27
N ASP A 204 29.59 6.52 20.38
CA ASP A 204 30.52 5.57 21.00
C ASP A 204 29.95 4.93 22.28
N GLY A 205 29.79 3.61 22.28
CA GLY A 205 29.26 2.83 23.41
C GLY A 205 27.90 2.17 23.17
N CYS A 206 27.27 2.33 22.00
CA CYS A 206 26.00 1.69 21.65
C CYS A 206 26.13 0.33 20.93
N ASP A 207 27.35 -0.19 20.77
CA ASP A 207 27.61 -1.47 20.08
C ASP A 207 26.83 -2.66 20.69
N ASP A 208 26.57 -2.60 22.01
CA ASP A 208 25.78 -3.64 22.71
C ASP A 208 24.28 -3.54 22.40
N VAL A 209 23.79 -2.42 21.87
CA VAL A 209 22.37 -2.17 21.60
C VAL A 209 22.02 -2.53 20.16
N LEU A 210 22.98 -2.44 19.23
CA LEU A 210 22.82 -2.66 17.80
C LEU A 210 23.16 -4.11 17.38
N GLN A 211 22.74 -5.10 18.14
CA GLN A 211 22.92 -6.50 17.75
C GLN A 211 21.96 -6.91 16.65
N PRO A 212 22.40 -7.71 15.64
CA PRO A 212 21.52 -8.21 14.58
C PRO A 212 20.32 -8.96 15.17
N GLY A 213 19.10 -8.54 14.77
CA GLY A 213 17.85 -9.17 15.21
C GLY A 213 17.24 -8.60 16.50
N ARG A 214 17.80 -7.56 17.10
CA ARG A 214 17.23 -6.87 18.26
C ARG A 214 16.37 -5.69 17.78
N GLU A 215 15.08 -5.70 18.10
CA GLU A 215 14.21 -4.56 17.90
C GLU A 215 14.55 -3.46 18.91
N ILE A 216 14.78 -2.25 18.40
CA ILE A 216 14.97 -1.06 19.22
C ILE A 216 13.68 -0.25 19.09
N THR A 217 12.97 -0.08 20.21
CA THR A 217 11.84 0.87 20.31
C THR A 217 12.40 2.19 20.80
N ILE A 218 12.25 3.25 20.01
CA ILE A 218 12.58 4.63 20.35
C ILE A 218 11.30 5.33 20.79
#